data_c7bfc5917bc15651dc6b0f22ac2f6d11
#
_entry.id   c7bfc5917bc15651dc6b0f22ac2f6d11
#
_cell.length_a   1.000
_cell.length_b   1.000
_cell.length_c   1.000
_cell.angle_alpha   90.00
_cell.angle_beta   90.00
_cell.angle_gamma   90.00
#
_symmetry.space_group_name_H-M   'P 1'
#
loop_
_entity.id
_entity.type
_entity.pdbx_description
1 polymer ?
#
loop_
_entity_poly.entity_id
_entity_poly.type
_entity_poly.pdbx_seq_one_letter_code
_entity_poly.pdbx_strand_id
1 'polypeptide(L)'
;MLTRDARAGFTMVEVIVALVILAVAVLGLSASAATLATRAADAELRAEALYAVQDRLSEIQMDSRYGSLDTLYEGTDSSALGRAGFTMTTSVTHVEQTNPSPMDYKVVAVVVDGPVLGGAISRQIVVAAP
;
A
#
# COMPACT_ATOMS: atom_id res chain seq x y z
N MET A 1 1.12 73.31 -9.20
CA MET A 1 2.15 72.58 -9.99
C MET A 1 1.87 71.11 -9.80
N LEU A 2 1.16 70.50 -10.79
CA LEU A 2 0.74 69.10 -10.69
C LEU A 2 1.85 68.26 -11.30
N THR A 3 2.52 67.48 -10.47
CA THR A 3 3.49 66.46 -10.93
C THR A 3 2.73 65.36 -11.69
N ARG A 4 2.97 65.26 -12.97
CA ARG A 4 2.52 64.17 -13.80
C ARG A 4 3.26 62.93 -13.42
N ASP A 5 2.60 62.04 -12.66
CA ASP A 5 3.13 60.69 -12.44
C ASP A 5 3.30 60.03 -13.82
N ALA A 6 4.55 59.82 -14.21
CA ALA A 6 4.91 59.05 -15.38
C ALA A 6 4.48 57.60 -15.12
N ARG A 7 3.35 57.18 -15.68
CA ARG A 7 2.97 55.78 -15.73
C ARG A 7 4.02 55.04 -16.54
N ALA A 8 4.98 54.44 -15.90
CA ALA A 8 5.92 53.51 -16.51
C ALA A 8 5.12 52.32 -17.06
N GLY A 9 5.01 52.23 -18.36
CA GLY A 9 4.43 51.07 -19.04
C GLY A 9 5.42 49.89 -18.95
N PHE A 10 4.91 48.69 -18.88
CA PHE A 10 5.74 47.47 -18.95
C PHE A 10 6.54 47.43 -20.25
N THR A 11 7.80 47.07 -20.13
CA THR A 11 8.67 46.86 -21.30
C THR A 11 8.37 45.50 -21.93
N MET A 12 8.55 45.39 -23.25
CA MET A 12 8.34 44.14 -23.97
C MET A 12 9.22 42.99 -23.41
N VAL A 13 10.43 43.35 -22.98
CA VAL A 13 11.37 42.41 -22.35
C VAL A 13 10.84 41.90 -21.02
N GLU A 14 10.24 42.74 -20.19
CA GLU A 14 9.69 42.38 -18.90
C GLU A 14 8.51 41.37 -19.03
N VAL A 15 7.66 41.58 -20.06
CA VAL A 15 6.58 40.64 -20.38
C VAL A 15 7.13 39.29 -20.83
N ILE A 16 8.18 39.27 -21.66
CA ILE A 16 8.80 38.02 -22.12
C ILE A 16 9.41 37.28 -20.94
N VAL A 17 10.14 37.95 -20.07
CA VAL A 17 10.74 37.35 -18.87
C VAL A 17 9.67 36.79 -17.93
N ALA A 18 8.59 37.55 -17.71
CA ALA A 18 7.47 37.09 -16.88
C ALA A 18 6.81 35.83 -17.47
N LEU A 19 6.62 35.76 -18.79
CA LEU A 19 6.08 34.56 -19.45
C LEU A 19 7.00 33.35 -19.34
N VAL A 20 8.31 33.54 -19.44
CA VAL A 20 9.28 32.43 -19.25
C VAL A 20 9.24 31.90 -17.84
N ILE A 21 9.24 32.77 -16.84
CA ILE A 21 9.14 32.37 -15.42
C ILE A 21 7.81 31.63 -15.17
N LEU A 22 6.71 32.16 -15.70
CA LEU A 22 5.40 31.52 -15.58
C LEU A 22 5.39 30.12 -16.22
N ALA A 23 5.96 29.98 -17.42
CA ALA A 23 6.02 28.70 -18.12
C ALA A 23 6.82 27.66 -17.33
N VAL A 24 7.98 28.04 -16.78
CA VAL A 24 8.80 27.16 -15.91
C VAL A 24 8.04 26.76 -14.65
N ALA A 25 7.35 27.69 -14.00
CA ALA A 25 6.55 27.43 -12.80
C ALA A 25 5.41 26.44 -13.09
N VAL A 26 4.67 26.63 -14.20
CA VAL A 26 3.57 25.74 -14.60
C VAL A 26 4.08 24.33 -14.92
N LEU A 27 5.20 24.21 -15.64
CA LEU A 27 5.79 22.90 -15.95
C LEU A 27 6.25 22.16 -14.69
N GLY A 28 6.88 22.87 -13.75
CA GLY A 28 7.30 22.31 -12.47
C GLY A 28 6.12 21.81 -11.62
N LEU A 29 5.03 22.58 -11.59
CA LEU A 29 3.81 22.20 -10.86
C LEU A 29 3.14 20.97 -11.47
N SER A 30 3.09 20.89 -12.79
CA SER A 30 2.50 19.76 -13.52
C SER A 30 3.26 18.44 -13.24
N ALA A 31 4.59 18.49 -13.23
CA ALA A 31 5.42 17.32 -12.89
C ALA A 31 5.17 16.84 -11.45
N SER A 32 5.04 17.76 -10.52
CA SER A 32 4.74 17.44 -9.11
C SER A 32 3.35 16.81 -8.96
N ALA A 33 2.34 17.32 -9.64
CA ALA A 33 0.98 16.78 -9.61
C ALA A 33 0.92 15.33 -10.15
N ALA A 34 1.63 15.04 -11.25
CA ALA A 34 1.71 13.69 -11.79
C ALA A 34 2.34 12.71 -10.81
N THR A 35 3.42 13.11 -10.13
CA THR A 35 4.07 12.28 -9.10
C THR A 35 3.17 12.01 -7.90
N LEU A 36 2.39 12.99 -7.47
CA LEU A 36 1.44 12.82 -6.38
C LEU A 36 0.30 11.86 -6.77
N ALA A 37 -0.19 11.94 -7.99
CA ALA A 37 -1.24 11.04 -8.48
C ALA A 37 -0.77 9.57 -8.50
N THR A 38 0.44 9.30 -8.97
CA THR A 38 1.00 7.93 -8.96
C THR A 38 1.18 7.40 -7.54
N ARG A 39 1.72 8.21 -6.63
CA ARG A 39 1.89 7.82 -5.22
C ARG A 39 0.55 7.57 -4.52
N ALA A 40 -0.49 8.32 -4.85
CA ALA A 40 -1.82 8.10 -4.31
C ALA A 40 -2.40 6.76 -4.77
N ALA A 41 -2.25 6.41 -6.05
CA ALA A 41 -2.67 5.12 -6.60
C ALA A 41 -1.91 3.94 -5.96
N ASP A 42 -0.60 4.08 -5.77
CA ASP A 42 0.22 3.06 -5.09
C ASP A 42 -0.19 2.88 -3.62
N ALA A 43 -0.52 3.97 -2.92
CA ALA A 43 -1.00 3.92 -1.55
C ALA A 43 -2.36 3.23 -1.42
N GLU A 44 -3.27 3.46 -2.38
CA GLU A 44 -4.57 2.79 -2.45
C GLU A 44 -4.41 1.28 -2.63
N LEU A 45 -3.55 0.85 -3.56
CA LEU A 45 -3.26 -0.57 -3.78
C LEU A 45 -2.66 -1.25 -2.54
N ARG A 46 -1.78 -0.55 -1.83
CA ARG A 46 -1.23 -1.07 -0.56
C ARG A 46 -2.29 -1.20 0.52
N ALA A 47 -3.21 -0.25 0.60
CA ALA A 47 -4.32 -0.32 1.54
C ALA A 47 -5.24 -1.50 1.22
N GLU A 48 -5.60 -1.70 -0.06
CA GLU A 48 -6.40 -2.83 -0.53
C GLU A 48 -5.73 -4.18 -0.17
N ALA A 49 -4.44 -4.32 -0.44
CA ALA A 49 -3.68 -5.52 -0.09
C ALA A 49 -3.63 -5.76 1.42
N LEU A 50 -3.49 -4.71 2.22
CA LEU A 50 -3.50 -4.81 3.68
C LEU A 50 -4.87 -5.25 4.21
N TYR A 51 -5.96 -4.74 3.64
CA TYR A 51 -7.32 -5.16 3.99
C TYR A 51 -7.54 -6.63 3.64
N ALA A 52 -7.09 -7.08 2.46
CA ALA A 52 -7.21 -8.48 2.07
C ALA A 52 -6.46 -9.43 3.03
N VAL A 53 -5.26 -9.04 3.48
CA VAL A 53 -4.49 -9.78 4.49
C VAL A 53 -5.24 -9.83 5.82
N GLN A 54 -5.81 -8.71 6.27
CA GLN A 54 -6.55 -8.64 7.53
C GLN A 54 -7.85 -9.46 7.47
N ASP A 55 -8.55 -9.38 6.36
CA ASP A 55 -9.78 -10.15 6.13
C ASP A 55 -9.50 -11.66 6.20
N ARG A 56 -8.44 -12.10 5.49
CA ARG A 56 -8.00 -13.50 5.54
C ARG A 56 -7.64 -13.97 6.93
N LEU A 57 -6.90 -13.16 7.68
CA LEU A 57 -6.54 -13.48 9.07
C LEU A 57 -7.76 -13.52 10.00
N SER A 58 -8.71 -12.61 9.81
CA SER A 58 -9.96 -12.59 10.58
C SER A 58 -10.82 -13.82 10.30
N GLU A 59 -10.91 -14.25 9.05
CA GLU A 59 -11.58 -15.50 8.65
C GLU A 59 -10.97 -16.69 9.40
N ILE A 60 -9.65 -16.81 9.41
CA ILE A 60 -8.94 -17.90 10.08
C ILE A 60 -9.12 -17.86 11.60
N GLN A 61 -9.12 -16.65 12.20
CA GLN A 61 -9.34 -16.51 13.65
C GLN A 61 -10.75 -16.91 14.08
N MET A 62 -11.74 -16.72 13.23
CA MET A 62 -13.13 -17.09 13.52
C MET A 62 -13.41 -18.58 13.27
N ASP A 63 -12.49 -19.30 12.62
CA ASP A 63 -12.68 -20.72 12.35
C ASP A 63 -12.31 -21.55 13.60
N SER A 64 -13.29 -22.26 14.14
CA SER A 64 -13.12 -23.11 15.33
C SER A 64 -12.39 -24.42 15.05
N ARG A 65 -12.06 -24.73 13.78
CA ARG A 65 -11.46 -25.99 13.36
C ARG A 65 -9.93 -25.98 13.45
N TYR A 66 -9.40 -25.72 14.65
CA TYR A 66 -7.95 -25.62 14.89
C TYR A 66 -7.13 -26.76 14.25
N GLY A 67 -7.59 -28.01 14.35
CA GLY A 67 -6.87 -29.19 13.84
C GLY A 67 -6.66 -29.20 12.33
N SER A 68 -7.51 -28.51 11.56
CA SER A 68 -7.52 -28.54 10.11
C SER A 68 -7.18 -27.19 9.44
N LEU A 69 -6.69 -26.21 10.19
CA LEU A 69 -6.34 -24.89 9.66
C LEU A 69 -5.29 -24.95 8.54
N ASP A 70 -4.33 -25.84 8.65
CA ASP A 70 -3.30 -26.12 7.65
C ASP A 70 -3.91 -26.63 6.34
N THR A 71 -4.77 -27.65 6.42
CA THR A 71 -5.41 -28.23 5.23
C THR A 71 -6.44 -27.33 4.57
N LEU A 72 -7.06 -26.41 5.31
CA LEU A 72 -8.10 -25.52 4.82
C LEU A 72 -7.57 -24.23 4.24
N TYR A 73 -6.51 -23.68 4.84
CA TYR A 73 -6.08 -22.30 4.57
C TYR A 73 -4.68 -22.20 3.97
N GLU A 74 -3.82 -23.22 4.11
CA GLU A 74 -2.49 -23.20 3.52
C GLU A 74 -2.55 -23.25 1.99
N GLY A 75 -1.88 -22.32 1.35
CA GLY A 75 -1.83 -22.25 -0.10
C GLY A 75 -1.57 -20.89 -0.66
N THR A 76 -1.55 -20.81 -1.98
CA THR A 76 -1.36 -19.56 -2.71
C THR A 76 -2.58 -19.29 -3.59
N ASP A 77 -3.17 -18.12 -3.43
CA ASP A 77 -4.27 -17.61 -4.24
C ASP A 77 -3.75 -16.48 -5.14
N SER A 78 -3.86 -16.68 -6.44
CA SER A 78 -3.46 -15.68 -7.45
C SER A 78 -4.58 -14.72 -7.85
N SER A 79 -5.77 -14.89 -7.27
CA SER A 79 -6.96 -14.08 -7.54
C SER A 79 -7.44 -13.24 -6.37
N ALA A 80 -6.72 -13.27 -5.25
CA ALA A 80 -7.15 -12.69 -3.97
C ALA A 80 -7.53 -11.19 -4.02
N LEU A 81 -6.92 -10.42 -4.93
CA LEU A 81 -7.23 -9.00 -5.16
C LEU A 81 -8.04 -8.78 -6.45
N GLY A 82 -8.48 -9.86 -7.14
CA GLY A 82 -9.16 -9.75 -8.42
C GLY A 82 -8.32 -9.13 -9.54
N ARG A 83 -7.01 -9.04 -9.34
CA ARG A 83 -6.06 -8.40 -10.27
C ARG A 83 -4.95 -9.36 -10.65
N ALA A 84 -4.58 -9.38 -11.92
CA ALA A 84 -3.46 -10.19 -12.40
C ALA A 84 -2.12 -9.72 -11.80
N GLY A 85 -1.26 -10.68 -11.44
CA GLY A 85 0.07 -10.41 -10.91
C GLY A 85 0.14 -10.23 -9.39
N PHE A 86 -0.98 -10.27 -8.69
CA PHE A 86 -1.02 -10.29 -7.22
C PHE A 86 -1.23 -11.71 -6.72
N THR A 87 -0.48 -12.08 -5.71
CA THR A 87 -0.59 -13.41 -5.08
C THR A 87 -0.72 -13.25 -3.57
N MET A 88 -1.63 -13.99 -2.97
CA MET A 88 -1.75 -14.12 -1.53
C MET A 88 -1.33 -15.53 -1.13
N THR A 89 -0.32 -15.62 -0.27
CA THR A 89 0.17 -16.90 0.26
C THR A 89 -0.14 -16.97 1.74
N THR A 90 -0.85 -18.02 2.14
CA THR A 90 -1.12 -18.33 3.53
C THR A 90 -0.26 -19.53 3.93
N SER A 91 0.51 -19.40 4.99
CA SER A 91 1.30 -20.47 5.58
C SER A 91 0.89 -20.72 7.03
N VAL A 92 0.79 -21.97 7.41
CA VAL A 92 0.41 -22.39 8.76
C VAL A 92 1.56 -23.22 9.35
N THR A 93 2.13 -22.74 10.44
CA THR A 93 3.21 -23.46 11.15
C THR A 93 2.68 -23.92 12.48
N HIS A 94 2.63 -25.23 12.72
CA HIS A 94 2.28 -25.82 14.00
C HIS A 94 3.48 -25.81 14.91
N VAL A 95 3.31 -25.30 16.12
CA VAL A 95 4.33 -25.28 17.18
C VAL A 95 3.80 -26.03 18.37
N GLU A 96 4.39 -27.18 18.63
CA GLU A 96 4.12 -28.02 19.79
C GLU A 96 5.35 -28.03 20.67
N GLN A 97 5.20 -27.63 21.93
CA GLN A 97 6.28 -27.65 22.92
C GLN A 97 5.80 -28.39 24.16
N THR A 98 6.60 -29.37 24.58
CA THR A 98 6.26 -30.26 25.72
C THR A 98 6.94 -29.81 27.02
N ASN A 99 8.04 -29.04 26.95
CA ASN A 99 8.84 -28.65 28.12
C ASN A 99 9.39 -27.21 27.98
N PRO A 100 9.35 -26.30 28.98
CA PRO A 100 8.99 -26.54 30.41
C PRO A 100 7.47 -26.54 30.70
N SER A 101 6.66 -26.05 29.78
CA SER A 101 5.20 -26.07 29.88
C SER A 101 4.62 -26.50 28.53
N PRO A 102 3.58 -27.35 28.55
CA PRO A 102 2.92 -27.74 27.32
C PRO A 102 2.31 -26.50 26.64
N MET A 103 2.71 -26.25 25.40
CA MET A 103 2.14 -25.24 24.55
C MET A 103 1.81 -25.85 23.19
N ASP A 104 0.60 -25.63 22.72
CA ASP A 104 0.15 -26.02 21.41
C ASP A 104 -0.50 -24.81 20.75
N TYR A 105 0.11 -24.33 19.66
CA TYR A 105 -0.41 -23.21 18.90
C TYR A 105 0.02 -23.28 17.43
N LYS A 106 -0.74 -22.66 16.59
CA LYS A 106 -0.40 -22.48 15.19
C LYS A 106 -0.08 -21.02 14.88
N VAL A 107 1.02 -20.79 14.19
CA VAL A 107 1.37 -19.48 13.65
C VAL A 107 0.90 -19.44 12.21
N VAL A 108 -0.02 -18.54 11.92
CA VAL A 108 -0.55 -18.32 10.59
C VAL A 108 0.04 -17.03 10.05
N ALA A 109 0.76 -17.11 8.94
CA ALA A 109 1.27 -15.95 8.25
C ALA A 109 0.59 -15.81 6.88
N VAL A 110 0.11 -14.61 6.58
CA VAL A 110 -0.46 -14.25 5.28
C VAL A 110 0.43 -13.20 4.65
N VAL A 111 0.83 -13.46 3.41
CA VAL A 111 1.70 -12.60 2.63
C VAL A 111 1.01 -12.27 1.32
N VAL A 112 0.90 -10.99 0.99
CA VAL A 112 0.47 -10.53 -0.33
C VAL A 112 1.66 -9.91 -1.04
N ASP A 113 1.92 -10.38 -2.25
CA ASP A 113 2.96 -9.85 -3.14
C ASP A 113 2.36 -9.42 -4.48
N GLY A 114 2.98 -8.39 -5.08
CA GLY A 114 2.53 -7.87 -6.36
C GLY A 114 3.41 -6.75 -6.91
N PRO A 115 3.31 -6.48 -8.23
CA PRO A 115 4.29 -5.67 -8.98
C PRO A 115 4.38 -4.20 -8.54
N VAL A 116 3.39 -3.65 -7.86
CA VAL A 116 3.32 -2.22 -7.52
C VAL A 116 3.42 -1.97 -6.01
N LEU A 117 3.47 -3.03 -5.21
CA LEU A 117 3.49 -2.89 -3.75
C LEU A 117 4.82 -2.37 -3.20
N GLY A 118 5.92 -2.44 -4.00
CA GLY A 118 7.27 -2.05 -3.57
C GLY A 118 7.83 -2.95 -2.47
N GLY A 119 7.26 -4.14 -2.31
CA GLY A 119 7.61 -5.18 -1.34
C GLY A 119 6.39 -5.92 -0.85
N ALA A 120 6.56 -7.18 -0.46
CA ALA A 120 5.49 -8.02 0.06
C ALA A 120 4.90 -7.45 1.36
N ILE A 121 3.58 -7.49 1.48
CA ILE A 121 2.86 -7.12 2.70
C ILE A 121 2.57 -8.41 3.47
N SER A 122 3.09 -8.52 4.69
CA SER A 122 2.90 -9.70 5.53
C SER A 122 2.31 -9.36 6.88
N ARG A 123 1.47 -10.24 7.39
CA ARG A 123 0.96 -10.23 8.75
C ARG A 123 0.90 -11.66 9.26
N GLN A 124 1.02 -11.81 10.58
CA GLN A 124 0.91 -13.11 11.23
C GLN A 124 0.07 -13.01 12.49
N ILE A 125 -0.59 -14.10 12.80
CA ILE A 125 -1.35 -14.29 14.04
C ILE A 125 -0.96 -15.61 14.68
N VAL A 126 -1.22 -15.72 15.96
CA VAL A 126 -1.08 -16.96 16.72
C VAL A 126 -2.47 -17.45 17.11
N VAL A 127 -2.77 -18.69 16.75
CA VAL A 127 -4.01 -19.37 17.10
C VAL A 127 -3.65 -20.46 18.11
N ALA A 128 -4.10 -20.31 19.35
CA ALA A 128 -3.89 -21.33 20.39
C ALA A 128 -4.84 -22.51 20.22
N ALA A 129 -4.40 -23.69 20.61
CA ALA A 129 -5.28 -24.84 20.75
C ALA A 129 -6.37 -24.55 21.80
N PRO A 130 -7.61 -25.00 21.59
CA PRO A 130 -8.73 -24.80 22.50
C PRO A 130 -8.58 -25.56 23.83
#